data_a75926fc3f0010192986d4f9752d0665
#
_entry.id   a75926fc3f0010192986d4f9752d0665
#
_cell.length_a   1.000
_cell.length_b   1.000
_cell.length_c   1.000
_cell.angle_alpha   90.00
_cell.angle_beta   90.00
_cell.angle_gamma   90.00
#
_symmetry.space_group_name_H-M   'P 1'
#
loop_
_entity.id
_entity.type
_entity.pdbx_description
1 polymer ?
#
loop_
_entity_poly.entity_id
_entity_poly.type
_entity_poly.pdbx_seq_one_letter_code
_entity_poly.pdbx_strand_id
1 'polypeptide(L)'
;MTQTSENAHEQNSQAQTDQNEASVGAIDSAADFAIKLATAEAAATTAKDEWLRAKAETENIRRRSAEDVLKAQKYGVERIADALLAVKDSLDAALQVESPSVDAYKQGVELTARQLSSVFEKFSIQEVDPLGQKFDPSRHQSIAAVESAQEPNTVVSVMQKGYTLHERVLRPALVAVSKAN
;
A
#
# COMPACT_ATOMS: atom_id res chain seq x y z
N MET A 1 -47.75 52.59 -71.90
CA MET A 1 -46.72 51.59 -71.98
C MET A 1 -45.55 51.90 -71.00
N THR A 2 -45.80 52.27 -69.74
CA THR A 2 -44.75 52.75 -68.78
C THR A 2 -44.76 52.04 -67.41
N GLN A 3 -45.64 51.11 -67.16
CA GLN A 3 -45.69 50.39 -65.84
C GLN A 3 -44.97 49.05 -65.78
N THR A 4 -44.52 48.45 -66.89
CA THR A 4 -43.91 47.14 -66.93
C THR A 4 -42.37 47.21 -66.70
N SER A 5 -41.70 48.38 -66.91
CA SER A 5 -40.25 48.52 -66.73
C SER A 5 -39.80 48.81 -65.32
N GLU A 6 -40.67 49.44 -64.46
CA GLU A 6 -40.35 49.74 -63.06
C GLU A 6 -40.39 48.51 -62.20
N ASN A 7 -41.32 47.61 -62.43
CA ASN A 7 -41.49 46.35 -61.62
C ASN A 7 -40.35 45.36 -61.85
N ALA A 8 -39.73 45.35 -63.08
CA ALA A 8 -38.60 44.49 -63.36
C ALA A 8 -37.27 45.00 -62.71
N HIS A 9 -37.14 46.32 -62.52
CA HIS A 9 -35.96 46.91 -61.90
C HIS A 9 -36.00 46.70 -60.33
N GLU A 10 -37.16 46.82 -59.67
CA GLU A 10 -37.30 46.59 -58.24
C GLU A 10 -37.14 45.09 -57.88
N GLN A 11 -37.65 44.17 -58.68
CA GLN A 11 -37.45 42.75 -58.42
C GLN A 11 -35.97 42.29 -58.62
N ASN A 12 -35.27 42.88 -59.56
CA ASN A 12 -33.81 42.57 -59.78
C ASN A 12 -32.96 43.19 -58.67
N SER A 13 -33.34 44.38 -58.12
CA SER A 13 -32.61 45.02 -57.02
C SER A 13 -32.80 44.28 -55.70
N GLN A 14 -34.04 43.78 -55.42
CA GLN A 14 -34.30 42.93 -54.24
C GLN A 14 -33.60 41.59 -54.29
N ALA A 15 -33.59 40.90 -55.46
CA ALA A 15 -32.87 39.63 -55.64
C ALA A 15 -31.34 39.77 -55.45
N GLN A 16 -30.76 40.91 -55.84
CA GLN A 16 -29.33 41.21 -55.63
C GLN A 16 -29.02 41.53 -54.15
N THR A 17 -29.94 42.18 -53.43
CA THR A 17 -29.78 42.52 -52.01
C THR A 17 -29.86 41.23 -51.17
N ASP A 18 -30.85 40.37 -51.42
CA ASP A 18 -31.02 39.07 -50.71
C ASP A 18 -29.84 38.09 -50.97
N GLN A 19 -29.27 38.11 -52.20
CA GLN A 19 -28.07 37.29 -52.49
C GLN A 19 -26.83 37.82 -51.80
N ASN A 20 -26.72 39.15 -51.63
CA ASN A 20 -25.59 39.76 -50.96
C ASN A 20 -25.65 39.57 -49.44
N GLU A 21 -26.84 39.68 -48.83
CA GLU A 21 -27.03 39.37 -47.39
C GLU A 21 -26.81 37.88 -47.07
N ALA A 22 -27.29 36.99 -47.93
CA ALA A 22 -27.02 35.56 -47.78
C ALA A 22 -25.55 35.18 -47.92
N SER A 23 -24.80 35.86 -48.79
CA SER A 23 -23.36 35.66 -48.96
C SER A 23 -22.54 36.21 -47.80
N VAL A 24 -22.92 37.36 -47.25
CA VAL A 24 -22.27 37.96 -46.06
C VAL A 24 -22.54 37.08 -44.83
N GLY A 25 -23.76 36.62 -44.60
CA GLY A 25 -24.07 35.72 -43.51
C GLY A 25 -23.35 34.35 -43.60
N ALA A 26 -23.13 33.83 -44.80
CA ALA A 26 -22.35 32.63 -45.02
C ALA A 26 -20.85 32.79 -44.76
N ILE A 27 -20.30 33.97 -45.07
CA ILE A 27 -18.89 34.32 -44.83
C ILE A 27 -18.64 34.52 -43.32
N ASP A 28 -19.55 35.20 -42.61
CA ASP A 28 -19.47 35.37 -41.17
C ASP A 28 -19.54 34.01 -40.43
N SER A 29 -20.45 33.14 -40.88
CA SER A 29 -20.57 31.82 -40.31
C SER A 29 -19.32 30.93 -40.58
N ALA A 30 -18.70 31.05 -41.76
CA ALA A 30 -17.48 30.33 -42.09
C ALA A 30 -16.27 30.83 -41.28
N ALA A 31 -16.19 32.11 -41.02
CA ALA A 31 -15.16 32.72 -40.16
C ALA A 31 -15.32 32.24 -38.70
N ASP A 32 -16.52 32.22 -38.19
CA ASP A 32 -16.83 31.68 -36.84
C ASP A 32 -16.48 30.18 -36.70
N PHE A 33 -16.74 29.38 -37.71
CA PHE A 33 -16.34 27.98 -37.74
C PHE A 33 -14.82 27.81 -37.76
N ALA A 34 -14.11 28.63 -38.55
CA ALA A 34 -12.65 28.60 -38.60
C ALA A 34 -12.00 28.98 -37.25
N ILE A 35 -12.55 29.96 -36.54
CA ILE A 35 -12.10 30.34 -35.20
C ILE A 35 -12.35 29.22 -34.19
N LYS A 36 -13.54 28.62 -34.22
CA LYS A 36 -13.88 27.48 -33.34
C LYS A 36 -12.98 26.27 -33.62
N LEU A 37 -12.71 25.98 -34.87
CA LEU A 37 -11.81 24.91 -35.27
C LEU A 37 -10.38 25.16 -34.73
N ALA A 38 -9.82 26.36 -34.97
CA ALA A 38 -8.49 26.71 -34.50
C ALA A 38 -8.37 26.64 -32.94
N THR A 39 -9.42 27.10 -32.24
CA THR A 39 -9.45 27.00 -30.76
C THR A 39 -9.54 25.56 -30.28
N ALA A 40 -10.32 24.71 -30.95
CA ALA A 40 -10.42 23.29 -30.64
C ALA A 40 -9.11 22.51 -30.92
N GLU A 41 -8.44 22.83 -32.02
CA GLU A 41 -7.13 22.27 -32.38
C GLU A 41 -6.04 22.67 -31.36
N ALA A 42 -6.02 23.97 -30.96
CA ALA A 42 -5.12 24.43 -29.91
C ALA A 42 -5.37 23.74 -28.58
N ALA A 43 -6.63 23.61 -28.18
CA ALA A 43 -7.00 22.89 -26.96
C ALA A 43 -6.62 21.40 -27.03
N ALA A 44 -6.85 20.73 -28.15
CA ALA A 44 -6.46 19.35 -28.39
C ALA A 44 -4.93 19.16 -28.31
N THR A 45 -4.16 20.09 -28.85
CA THR A 45 -2.69 20.06 -28.79
C THR A 45 -2.22 20.21 -27.35
N THR A 46 -2.75 21.18 -26.59
CA THR A 46 -2.43 21.37 -25.17
C THR A 46 -2.76 20.14 -24.35
N ALA A 47 -3.96 19.61 -24.52
CA ALA A 47 -4.39 18.39 -23.82
C ALA A 47 -3.49 17.17 -24.15
N LYS A 48 -3.04 17.05 -25.39
CA LYS A 48 -2.11 16.01 -25.82
C LYS A 48 -0.75 16.16 -25.15
N ASP A 49 -0.22 17.38 -25.05
CA ASP A 49 1.06 17.66 -24.40
C ASP A 49 0.97 17.39 -22.89
N GLU A 50 -0.11 17.80 -22.25
CA GLU A 50 -0.37 17.49 -20.83
C GLU A 50 -0.48 15.98 -20.59
N TRP A 51 -1.20 15.27 -21.47
CA TRP A 51 -1.30 13.82 -21.40
C TRP A 51 0.05 13.11 -21.55
N LEU A 52 0.88 13.56 -22.51
CA LEU A 52 2.22 13.01 -22.70
C LEU A 52 3.10 13.23 -21.48
N ARG A 53 3.03 14.44 -20.88
CA ARG A 53 3.75 14.76 -19.65
C ARG A 53 3.29 13.87 -18.49
N ALA A 54 1.98 13.79 -18.25
CA ALA A 54 1.42 12.94 -17.20
C ALA A 54 1.78 11.46 -17.38
N LYS A 55 1.80 10.97 -18.63
CA LYS A 55 2.25 9.62 -18.95
C LYS A 55 3.71 9.39 -18.60
N ALA A 56 4.59 10.35 -18.95
CA ALA A 56 6.01 10.27 -18.62
C ALA A 56 6.26 10.30 -17.10
N GLU A 57 5.53 11.14 -16.37
CA GLU A 57 5.58 11.20 -14.91
C GLU A 57 5.11 9.88 -14.27
N THR A 58 4.02 9.32 -14.78
CA THR A 58 3.51 8.02 -14.31
C THR A 58 4.53 6.90 -14.50
N GLU A 59 5.19 6.86 -15.66
CA GLU A 59 6.22 5.87 -15.96
C GLU A 59 7.45 6.03 -15.04
N ASN A 60 7.87 7.27 -14.78
CA ASN A 60 8.95 7.56 -13.84
C ASN A 60 8.60 7.14 -12.40
N ILE A 61 7.38 7.44 -11.94
CA ILE A 61 6.89 7.02 -10.62
C ILE A 61 6.86 5.49 -10.53
N ARG A 62 6.34 4.81 -11.57
CA ARG A 62 6.27 3.34 -11.60
C ARG A 62 7.67 2.72 -11.50
N ARG A 63 8.64 3.23 -12.28
CA ARG A 63 10.03 2.75 -12.23
C ARG A 63 10.63 2.96 -10.85
N ARG A 64 10.51 4.17 -10.28
CA ARG A 64 11.02 4.49 -8.95
C ARG A 64 10.38 3.63 -7.86
N SER A 65 9.05 3.44 -7.91
CA SER A 65 8.36 2.58 -6.97
C SER A 65 8.83 1.12 -7.04
N ALA A 66 9.09 0.60 -8.24
CA ALA A 66 9.65 -0.75 -8.39
C ALA A 66 11.06 -0.86 -7.78
N GLU A 67 11.92 0.14 -7.97
CA GLU A 67 13.25 0.19 -7.35
C GLU A 67 13.15 0.28 -5.81
N ASP A 68 12.22 1.09 -5.28
CA ASP A 68 12.01 1.24 -3.84
C ASP A 68 11.48 -0.05 -3.20
N VAL A 69 10.57 -0.78 -3.88
CA VAL A 69 10.11 -2.10 -3.44
C VAL A 69 11.28 -3.09 -3.38
N LEU A 70 12.12 -3.14 -4.41
CA LEU A 70 13.29 -4.02 -4.42
C LEU A 70 14.28 -3.68 -3.29
N LYS A 71 14.52 -2.38 -3.04
CA LYS A 71 15.34 -1.93 -1.91
C LYS A 71 14.73 -2.33 -0.57
N ALA A 72 13.43 -2.12 -0.40
CA ALA A 72 12.71 -2.49 0.82
C ALA A 72 12.77 -4.01 1.07
N GLN A 73 12.62 -4.84 0.03
CA GLN A 73 12.77 -6.29 0.14
C GLN A 73 14.19 -6.70 0.52
N LYS A 74 15.21 -6.07 -0.08
CA LYS A 74 16.61 -6.42 0.18
C LYS A 74 17.09 -5.98 1.57
N TYR A 75 16.67 -4.79 2.01
CA TYR A 75 17.18 -4.16 3.25
C TYR A 75 16.13 -4.08 4.37
N GLY A 76 14.93 -4.63 4.15
CA GLY A 76 13.85 -4.57 5.15
C GLY A 76 14.18 -5.24 6.47
N VAL A 77 15.08 -6.22 6.46
CA VAL A 77 15.54 -6.94 7.65
C VAL A 77 16.81 -6.33 8.30
N GLU A 78 17.41 -5.31 7.69
CA GLU A 78 18.70 -4.73 8.16
C GLU A 78 18.61 -4.27 9.62
N ARG A 79 17.57 -3.53 9.98
CA ARG A 79 17.39 -3.00 11.34
C ARG A 79 17.25 -4.07 12.41
N ILE A 80 16.54 -5.17 12.11
CA ILE A 80 16.42 -6.28 13.05
C ILE A 80 17.70 -7.10 13.12
N ALA A 81 18.38 -7.28 11.99
CA ALA A 81 19.69 -7.94 11.96
C ALA A 81 20.72 -7.19 12.81
N ASP A 82 20.81 -5.87 12.65
CA ASP A 82 21.68 -4.99 13.46
C ASP A 82 21.37 -5.12 14.97
N ALA A 83 20.09 -5.08 15.35
CA ALA A 83 19.71 -5.21 16.76
C ALA A 83 20.02 -6.61 17.33
N LEU A 84 20.03 -7.66 16.51
CA LEU A 84 20.39 -9.02 16.92
C LEU A 84 21.90 -9.20 17.10
N LEU A 85 22.75 -8.37 16.51
CA LEU A 85 24.21 -8.43 16.72
C LEU A 85 24.57 -8.24 18.19
N ALA A 86 23.93 -7.32 18.91
CA ALA A 86 24.17 -7.12 20.34
C ALA A 86 23.81 -8.36 21.17
N VAL A 87 22.79 -9.11 20.77
CA VAL A 87 22.42 -10.39 21.41
C VAL A 87 23.49 -11.46 21.11
N LYS A 88 23.97 -11.49 19.87
CA LYS A 88 25.04 -12.42 19.47
C LYS A 88 26.33 -12.13 20.23
N ASP A 89 26.73 -10.86 20.34
CA ASP A 89 27.93 -10.46 21.09
C ASP A 89 27.85 -10.87 22.57
N SER A 90 26.67 -10.76 23.19
CA SER A 90 26.44 -11.19 24.58
C SER A 90 26.59 -12.70 24.75
N LEU A 91 26.12 -13.48 23.76
CA LEU A 91 26.30 -14.92 23.76
C LEU A 91 27.77 -15.31 23.56
N ASP A 92 28.48 -14.64 22.67
CA ASP A 92 29.92 -14.89 22.43
C ASP A 92 30.74 -14.55 23.68
N ALA A 93 30.42 -13.45 24.34
CA ALA A 93 31.07 -13.11 25.62
C ALA A 93 30.80 -14.17 26.71
N ALA A 94 29.57 -14.71 26.80
CA ALA A 94 29.24 -15.76 27.77
C ALA A 94 30.02 -17.06 27.51
N LEU A 95 30.29 -17.38 26.23
CA LEU A 95 31.07 -18.57 25.85
C LEU A 95 32.57 -18.44 26.13
N GLN A 96 33.10 -17.22 26.27
CA GLN A 96 34.52 -16.95 26.52
C GLN A 96 34.89 -16.96 28.02
N VAL A 97 33.91 -17.04 28.91
CA VAL A 97 34.16 -17.09 30.35
C VAL A 97 34.74 -18.43 30.77
N GLU A 98 36.00 -18.42 31.23
CA GLU A 98 36.63 -19.61 31.75
C GLU A 98 36.12 -19.98 33.15
N SER A 99 35.67 -21.22 33.33
CA SER A 99 35.22 -21.80 34.61
C SER A 99 34.18 -21.00 35.39
N PRO A 100 33.06 -20.59 34.81
CA PRO A 100 32.04 -19.85 35.52
C PRO A 100 31.24 -20.75 36.47
N SER A 101 30.72 -20.16 37.55
CA SER A 101 29.73 -20.84 38.36
C SER A 101 28.41 -21.03 37.59
N VAL A 102 27.61 -22.02 37.98
CA VAL A 102 26.29 -22.25 37.40
C VAL A 102 25.37 -21.02 37.52
N ASP A 103 25.49 -20.28 38.63
CA ASP A 103 24.74 -19.04 38.85
C ASP A 103 25.19 -17.92 37.92
N ALA A 104 26.49 -17.79 37.63
CA ALA A 104 27.00 -16.82 36.68
C ALA A 104 26.49 -17.12 35.25
N TYR A 105 26.49 -18.38 34.83
CA TYR A 105 25.89 -18.77 33.56
C TYR A 105 24.41 -18.44 33.50
N LYS A 106 23.64 -18.79 34.53
CA LYS A 106 22.21 -18.51 34.59
C LYS A 106 21.94 -17.00 34.44
N GLN A 107 22.68 -16.17 35.17
CA GLN A 107 22.56 -14.72 35.08
C GLN A 107 22.90 -14.20 33.67
N GLY A 108 23.95 -14.71 33.04
CA GLY A 108 24.32 -14.34 31.66
C GLY A 108 23.25 -14.69 30.65
N VAL A 109 22.67 -15.90 30.74
CA VAL A 109 21.59 -16.34 29.88
C VAL A 109 20.31 -15.51 30.11
N GLU A 110 19.97 -15.22 31.38
CA GLU A 110 18.82 -14.35 31.69
C GLU A 110 18.98 -12.94 31.14
N LEU A 111 20.19 -12.37 31.21
CA LEU A 111 20.49 -11.06 30.63
C LEU A 111 20.31 -11.07 29.11
N THR A 112 20.85 -12.10 28.45
CA THR A 112 20.72 -12.24 27.00
C THR A 112 19.26 -12.46 26.58
N ALA A 113 18.49 -13.25 27.35
CA ALA A 113 17.07 -13.43 27.10
C ALA A 113 16.30 -12.10 27.21
N ARG A 114 16.60 -11.25 28.21
CA ARG A 114 16.00 -9.92 28.32
C ARG A 114 16.38 -9.00 27.16
N GLN A 115 17.63 -9.05 26.71
CA GLN A 115 18.06 -8.28 25.53
C GLN A 115 17.27 -8.72 24.28
N LEU A 116 17.11 -10.02 24.06
CA LEU A 116 16.31 -10.55 22.95
C LEU A 116 14.86 -10.09 23.03
N SER A 117 14.26 -10.14 24.24
CA SER A 117 12.89 -9.66 24.44
C SER A 117 12.76 -8.17 24.11
N SER A 118 13.73 -7.35 24.52
CA SER A 118 13.77 -5.92 24.18
C SER A 118 13.89 -5.68 22.68
N VAL A 119 14.67 -6.51 21.96
CA VAL A 119 14.73 -6.44 20.49
C VAL A 119 13.36 -6.77 19.90
N PHE A 120 12.68 -7.80 20.37
CA PHE A 120 11.35 -8.18 19.89
C PHE A 120 10.34 -7.06 20.09
N GLU A 121 10.28 -6.44 21.27
CA GLU A 121 9.41 -5.30 21.56
C GLU A 121 9.67 -4.12 20.61
N LYS A 122 10.96 -3.77 20.39
CA LYS A 122 11.36 -2.68 19.48
C LYS A 122 10.85 -2.88 18.05
N PHE A 123 10.72 -4.13 17.61
CA PHE A 123 10.24 -4.49 16.28
C PHE A 123 8.78 -4.95 16.26
N SER A 124 8.01 -4.70 17.34
CA SER A 124 6.60 -5.07 17.45
C SER A 124 6.36 -6.58 17.30
N ILE A 125 7.33 -7.38 17.73
CA ILE A 125 7.18 -8.82 17.87
C ILE A 125 6.69 -9.07 19.29
N GLN A 126 5.48 -9.65 19.42
CA GLN A 126 4.87 -9.94 20.71
C GLN A 126 4.83 -11.44 20.96
N GLU A 127 5.14 -11.83 22.18
CA GLU A 127 5.01 -13.21 22.64
C GLU A 127 3.54 -13.54 22.92
N VAL A 128 3.11 -14.72 22.48
CA VAL A 128 1.79 -15.30 22.78
C VAL A 128 1.98 -16.45 23.74
N ASP A 129 1.68 -16.19 25.01
CA ASP A 129 1.69 -17.19 26.10
C ASP A 129 0.28 -17.28 26.70
N PRO A 130 -0.59 -18.15 26.15
CA PRO A 130 -2.00 -18.20 26.50
C PRO A 130 -2.32 -19.11 27.69
N LEU A 131 -1.35 -19.40 28.57
CA LEU A 131 -1.60 -20.27 29.72
C LEU A 131 -2.78 -19.76 30.54
N GLY A 132 -3.77 -20.64 30.79
CA GLY A 132 -4.99 -20.32 31.54
C GLY A 132 -6.02 -19.48 30.77
N GLN A 133 -5.78 -19.13 29.51
CA GLN A 133 -6.72 -18.40 28.66
C GLN A 133 -7.58 -19.37 27.81
N LYS A 134 -8.68 -18.86 27.26
CA LYS A 134 -9.48 -19.62 26.30
C LYS A 134 -8.68 -19.85 25.01
N PHE A 135 -8.86 -21.02 24.44
CA PHE A 135 -8.24 -21.39 23.19
C PHE A 135 -8.77 -20.52 22.04
N ASP A 136 -7.85 -19.90 21.29
CA ASP A 136 -8.13 -19.11 20.10
C ASP A 136 -7.47 -19.75 18.86
N PRO A 137 -8.27 -20.31 17.93
CA PRO A 137 -7.73 -20.97 16.74
C PRO A 137 -6.89 -20.05 15.83
N SER A 138 -7.05 -18.73 15.94
CA SER A 138 -6.29 -17.77 15.14
C SER A 138 -4.85 -17.58 15.60
N ARG A 139 -4.58 -17.86 16.89
CA ARG A 139 -3.27 -17.62 17.55
C ARG A 139 -2.66 -18.86 18.17
N HIS A 140 -3.46 -19.91 18.40
CA HIS A 140 -3.07 -21.12 19.11
C HIS A 140 -3.28 -22.34 18.23
N GLN A 141 -2.42 -23.33 18.39
CA GLN A 141 -2.55 -24.65 17.77
C GLN A 141 -2.66 -25.70 18.89
N SER A 142 -3.83 -26.31 19.04
CA SER A 142 -4.02 -27.40 19.96
C SER A 142 -3.36 -28.69 19.44
N ILE A 143 -2.50 -29.29 20.24
CA ILE A 143 -1.83 -30.57 19.95
C ILE A 143 -2.33 -31.71 20.80
N ALA A 144 -2.97 -31.41 21.93
CA ALA A 144 -3.54 -32.40 22.84
C ALA A 144 -4.76 -31.85 23.58
N ALA A 145 -5.71 -32.73 23.89
CA ALA A 145 -6.78 -32.44 24.83
C ALA A 145 -6.57 -33.29 26.08
N VAL A 146 -6.47 -32.64 27.23
CA VAL A 146 -6.16 -33.29 28.52
C VAL A 146 -7.30 -33.08 29.50
N GLU A 147 -7.50 -34.03 30.40
CA GLU A 147 -8.45 -33.90 31.51
C GLU A 147 -7.91 -32.84 32.50
N SER A 148 -8.75 -31.88 32.85
CA SER A 148 -8.39 -30.79 33.75
C SER A 148 -9.61 -30.32 34.53
N ALA A 149 -9.38 -29.75 35.70
CA ALA A 149 -10.41 -29.04 36.46
C ALA A 149 -10.82 -27.70 35.90
N GLN A 150 -10.15 -27.23 34.84
CA GLN A 150 -10.46 -25.96 34.16
C GLN A 150 -11.65 -26.09 33.21
N GLU A 151 -12.25 -24.95 32.87
CA GLU A 151 -13.34 -24.92 31.90
C GLU A 151 -12.91 -25.56 30.56
N PRO A 152 -13.84 -26.21 29.83
CA PRO A 152 -13.57 -26.77 28.52
C PRO A 152 -12.96 -25.73 27.57
N ASN A 153 -12.04 -26.15 26.69
CA ASN A 153 -11.31 -25.29 25.74
C ASN A 153 -10.45 -24.21 26.40
N THR A 154 -9.97 -24.43 27.63
CA THR A 154 -8.97 -23.58 28.28
C THR A 154 -7.58 -24.15 28.03
N VAL A 155 -6.59 -23.30 27.79
CA VAL A 155 -5.19 -23.70 27.61
C VAL A 155 -4.63 -24.15 28.97
N VAL A 156 -4.34 -25.43 29.11
CA VAL A 156 -3.82 -26.04 30.34
C VAL A 156 -2.29 -25.97 30.39
N SER A 157 -1.64 -26.11 29.25
CA SER A 157 -0.19 -26.02 29.16
C SER A 157 0.24 -25.45 27.80
N VAL A 158 1.36 -24.73 27.79
CA VAL A 158 1.99 -24.19 26.61
C VAL A 158 3.29 -24.95 26.35
N MET A 159 3.31 -25.75 25.30
CA MET A 159 4.50 -26.51 24.91
C MET A 159 5.50 -25.62 24.17
N GLN A 160 5.01 -24.69 23.39
CA GLN A 160 5.82 -23.72 22.68
C GLN A 160 5.07 -22.39 22.56
N LYS A 161 5.70 -21.33 23.01
CA LYS A 161 5.14 -19.97 22.89
C LYS A 161 4.98 -19.56 21.44
N GLY A 162 3.90 -18.85 21.14
CA GLY A 162 3.64 -18.23 19.85
C GLY A 162 4.30 -16.86 19.73
N TYR A 163 4.34 -16.32 18.52
CA TYR A 163 4.79 -14.94 18.27
C TYR A 163 3.96 -14.30 17.20
N THR A 164 3.71 -13.00 17.36
CA THR A 164 3.07 -12.15 16.35
C THR A 164 4.02 -11.02 15.95
N LEU A 165 3.93 -10.57 14.71
CA LEU A 165 4.57 -9.35 14.23
C LEU A 165 3.45 -8.37 13.88
N HIS A 166 3.34 -7.29 14.63
CA HIS A 166 2.13 -6.47 14.63
C HIS A 166 0.89 -7.34 14.85
N GLU A 167 -0.04 -7.38 13.90
CA GLU A 167 -1.25 -8.20 13.94
C GLU A 167 -1.11 -9.58 13.29
N ARG A 168 0.01 -9.81 12.57
CA ARG A 168 0.24 -11.06 11.83
C ARG A 168 0.89 -12.11 12.71
N VAL A 169 0.28 -13.29 12.80
CA VAL A 169 0.87 -14.45 13.48
C VAL A 169 2.07 -14.97 12.70
N LEU A 170 3.24 -14.94 13.31
CA LEU A 170 4.47 -15.55 12.78
C LEU A 170 4.49 -17.05 13.06
N ARG A 171 4.06 -17.44 14.26
CA ARG A 171 3.96 -18.81 14.72
C ARG A 171 2.88 -18.89 15.80
N PRO A 172 1.88 -19.77 15.67
CA PRO A 172 0.91 -19.99 16.74
C PRO A 172 1.57 -20.63 17.98
N ALA A 173 1.00 -20.41 19.15
CA ALA A 173 1.41 -21.12 20.34
C ALA A 173 0.95 -22.58 20.27
N LEU A 174 1.84 -23.54 20.52
CA LEU A 174 1.47 -24.95 20.64
C LEU A 174 1.00 -25.23 22.06
N VAL A 175 -0.24 -25.64 22.20
CA VAL A 175 -0.92 -25.77 23.50
C VAL A 175 -1.63 -27.09 23.69
N ALA A 176 -1.77 -27.50 24.93
CA ALA A 176 -2.76 -28.52 25.32
C ALA A 176 -3.96 -27.81 25.95
N VAL A 177 -5.16 -28.25 25.58
CA VAL A 177 -6.42 -27.67 26.02
C VAL A 177 -7.17 -28.63 26.94
N SER A 178 -7.99 -28.10 27.85
CA SER A 178 -8.89 -28.89 28.69
C SER A 178 -9.96 -29.58 27.83
N LYS A 179 -10.17 -30.85 28.08
CA LYS A 179 -11.22 -31.65 27.44
C LYS A 179 -12.60 -31.24 28.00
N ALA A 180 -13.59 -31.16 27.12
CA ALA A 180 -14.97 -31.09 27.58
C ALA A 180 -15.34 -32.40 28.28
N ASN A 181 -15.81 -32.30 29.51
CA ASN A 181 -16.43 -33.44 30.23
C ASN A 181 -17.79 -33.75 29.64
#